data_ab089f6c86ed966c3bf49091719e3d56
#
_entry.id   ab089f6c86ed966c3bf49091719e3d56
#
_cell.length_a   1.000
_cell.length_b   1.000
_cell.length_c   1.000
_cell.angle_alpha   90.00
_cell.angle_beta   90.00
_cell.angle_gamma   90.00
#
_symmetry.space_group_name_H-M   'P 1'
#
loop_
_entity.id
_entity.type
_entity.pdbx_description
1 polymer ?
#
loop_
_entity_poly.entity_id
_entity_poly.type
_entity_poly.pdbx_seq_one_letter_code
_entity_poly.pdbx_strand_id
1 'polypeptide(L)'
;MREINEENQMPVEECGNMLISLYAVIKYGGNRDVADKNKQILKQWADYLVKYGYDPGEQLCTDDFASHMAHNCNLSIKAILGIAAYGKIFSDKNYVDIAEEYAKKWQLESKGKQASRLAFDKEDSWSLKYNIIWDKLLGIHIFDDEIFEKEIQLYKEKMNAYGIPLDCREDYTKMDWLFWTTVMTDDKEYTNKVIDSVYRFINETTDRVPVTDWYYSSIPRMASFQNRTVLGGIFVNII
;
A
#
# COMPACT_ATOMS: atom_id res chain seq x y z
N MET A 1 -14.17 3.14 -30.49
CA MET A 1 -13.36 3.47 -29.29
C MET A 1 -14.29 3.35 -28.11
N ARG A 2 -13.88 2.67 -27.02
CA ARG A 2 -14.62 2.74 -25.75
C ARG A 2 -14.43 4.16 -25.20
N GLU A 3 -15.52 4.80 -24.80
CA GLU A 3 -15.41 6.04 -24.01
C GLU A 3 -14.61 5.74 -22.74
N ILE A 4 -13.59 6.55 -22.49
CA ILE A 4 -12.82 6.47 -21.25
C ILE A 4 -13.67 7.15 -20.19
N ASN A 5 -14.14 6.39 -19.21
CA ASN A 5 -14.79 6.96 -18.04
C ASN A 5 -13.69 7.48 -17.08
N GLU A 6 -13.50 8.79 -17.04
CA GLU A 6 -12.46 9.43 -16.22
C GLU A 6 -12.69 9.20 -14.72
N GLU A 7 -13.93 9.06 -14.27
CA GLU A 7 -14.26 8.79 -12.87
C GLU A 7 -13.70 7.45 -12.37
N ASN A 8 -13.51 6.48 -13.27
CA ASN A 8 -12.97 5.16 -12.92
C ASN A 8 -11.46 5.05 -13.13
N GLN A 9 -10.79 6.15 -13.45
CA GLN A 9 -9.34 6.14 -13.62
C GLN A 9 -8.61 6.27 -12.29
N MET A 10 -7.46 5.57 -12.19
CA MET A 10 -6.59 5.55 -11.03
C MET A 10 -5.16 5.95 -11.42
N PRO A 11 -4.94 7.14 -11.97
CA PRO A 11 -3.67 7.44 -12.65
C PRO A 11 -2.46 7.43 -11.73
N VAL A 12 -2.58 7.86 -10.47
CA VAL A 12 -1.48 7.77 -9.49
C VAL A 12 -1.24 6.32 -9.08
N GLU A 13 -2.31 5.58 -8.81
CA GLU A 13 -2.26 4.15 -8.46
C GLU A 13 -1.58 3.32 -9.55
N GLU A 14 -2.05 3.46 -10.79
CA GLU A 14 -1.58 2.66 -11.93
C GLU A 14 -0.12 2.98 -12.28
N CYS A 15 0.25 4.26 -12.35
CA CYS A 15 1.64 4.65 -12.61
C CYS A 15 2.57 4.12 -11.51
N GLY A 16 2.18 4.25 -10.24
CA GLY A 16 2.94 3.74 -9.10
C GLY A 16 3.11 2.22 -9.14
N ASN A 17 2.01 1.49 -9.34
CA ASN A 17 2.01 0.03 -9.44
C ASN A 17 2.94 -0.48 -10.54
N MET A 18 2.87 0.11 -11.73
CA MET A 18 3.69 -0.33 -12.86
C MET A 18 5.19 -0.12 -12.61
N LEU A 19 5.58 1.03 -12.07
CA LEU A 19 6.98 1.34 -11.77
C LEU A 19 7.54 0.46 -10.64
N ILE A 20 6.79 0.29 -9.54
CA ILE A 20 7.18 -0.57 -8.41
C ILE A 20 7.29 -2.03 -8.86
N SER A 21 6.30 -2.54 -9.58
CA SER A 21 6.30 -3.93 -10.07
C SER A 21 7.47 -4.20 -11.01
N LEU A 22 7.76 -3.27 -11.92
CA LEU A 22 8.89 -3.42 -12.85
C LEU A 22 10.24 -3.40 -12.10
N TYR A 23 10.39 -2.53 -11.11
CA TYR A 23 11.58 -2.54 -10.28
C TYR A 23 11.73 -3.83 -9.47
N ALA A 24 10.63 -4.37 -8.92
CA ALA A 24 10.62 -5.65 -8.24
C ALA A 24 11.08 -6.80 -9.16
N VAL A 25 10.56 -6.88 -10.39
CA VAL A 25 11.00 -7.86 -11.39
C VAL A 25 12.51 -7.78 -11.63
N ILE A 26 13.04 -6.59 -11.85
CA ILE A 26 14.48 -6.39 -12.11
C ILE A 26 15.31 -6.76 -10.87
N LYS A 27 14.89 -6.33 -9.69
CA LYS A 27 15.60 -6.57 -8.43
C LYS A 27 15.72 -8.06 -8.10
N TYR A 28 14.67 -8.82 -8.33
CA TYR A 28 14.64 -10.27 -8.05
C TYR A 28 15.14 -11.13 -9.22
N GLY A 29 15.95 -10.57 -10.10
CA GLY A 29 16.68 -11.30 -11.16
C GLY A 29 15.92 -11.46 -12.45
N GLY A 30 14.81 -10.76 -12.64
CA GLY A 30 14.09 -10.72 -13.91
C GLY A 30 14.80 -9.87 -14.97
N ASN A 31 14.34 -10.01 -16.21
CA ASN A 31 14.89 -9.29 -17.35
C ASN A 31 14.46 -7.82 -17.34
N ARG A 32 15.39 -6.91 -17.61
CA ARG A 32 15.09 -5.49 -17.75
C ARG A 32 14.66 -5.04 -19.15
N ASP A 33 14.54 -5.97 -20.11
CA ASP A 33 14.15 -5.66 -21.51
C ASP A 33 12.86 -4.83 -21.61
N VAL A 34 11.88 -5.12 -20.74
CA VAL A 34 10.62 -4.37 -20.70
C VAL A 34 10.88 -2.91 -20.32
N ALA A 35 11.74 -2.66 -19.33
CA ALA A 35 12.10 -1.30 -18.93
C ALA A 35 12.82 -0.56 -20.06
N ASP A 36 13.82 -1.19 -20.67
CA ASP A 36 14.66 -0.57 -21.69
C ASP A 36 13.87 -0.25 -22.96
N LYS A 37 12.96 -1.15 -23.38
CA LYS A 37 12.10 -0.96 -24.57
C LYS A 37 11.02 0.11 -24.36
N ASN A 38 10.62 0.35 -23.10
CA ASN A 38 9.51 1.23 -22.77
C ASN A 38 9.93 2.49 -21.98
N LYS A 39 11.21 2.83 -22.00
CA LYS A 39 11.78 3.93 -21.17
C LYS A 39 10.98 5.24 -21.30
N GLN A 40 10.50 5.58 -22.49
CA GLN A 40 9.78 6.83 -22.72
C GLN A 40 8.44 6.87 -21.95
N ILE A 41 7.65 5.80 -22.01
CA ILE A 41 6.36 5.74 -21.30
C ILE A 41 6.57 5.64 -19.78
N LEU A 42 7.60 4.91 -19.33
CA LEU A 42 7.94 4.83 -17.91
C LEU A 42 8.36 6.18 -17.36
N LYS A 43 9.11 6.98 -18.16
CA LYS A 43 9.44 8.37 -17.80
C LYS A 43 8.19 9.22 -17.69
N GLN A 44 7.26 9.10 -18.62
CA GLN A 44 5.99 9.85 -18.59
C GLN A 44 5.20 9.53 -17.31
N TRP A 45 5.15 8.26 -16.88
CA TRP A 45 4.50 7.86 -15.63
C TRP A 45 5.22 8.44 -14.40
N ALA A 46 6.56 8.39 -14.38
CA ALA A 46 7.34 8.99 -13.29
C ALA A 46 7.14 10.52 -13.22
N ASP A 47 7.17 11.23 -14.37
CA ASP A 47 6.90 12.67 -14.44
C ASP A 47 5.47 13.00 -13.95
N TYR A 48 4.50 12.15 -14.27
CA TYR A 48 3.13 12.29 -13.78
C TYR A 48 3.08 12.17 -12.25
N LEU A 49 3.74 11.16 -11.67
CA LEU A 49 3.81 10.99 -10.22
C LEU A 49 4.53 12.15 -9.53
N VAL A 50 5.61 12.67 -10.09
CA VAL A 50 6.29 13.87 -9.58
C VAL A 50 5.32 15.06 -9.51
N LYS A 51 4.48 15.23 -10.53
CA LYS A 51 3.58 16.38 -10.61
C LYS A 51 2.32 16.23 -9.75
N TYR A 52 1.74 15.04 -9.67
CA TYR A 52 0.40 14.83 -9.12
C TYR A 52 0.32 13.78 -7.99
N GLY A 53 1.42 13.07 -7.69
CA GLY A 53 1.39 11.92 -6.81
C GLY A 53 1.61 12.23 -5.34
N TYR A 54 2.26 13.35 -5.01
CA TYR A 54 2.55 13.71 -3.63
C TYR A 54 1.27 13.99 -2.82
N ASP A 55 0.42 14.82 -3.34
CA ASP A 55 -0.90 15.13 -2.76
C ASP A 55 -1.97 14.78 -3.82
N PRO A 56 -2.43 13.51 -3.86
CA PRO A 56 -3.31 13.05 -4.92
C PRO A 56 -4.66 13.77 -4.89
N GLY A 57 -5.15 14.18 -6.05
CA GLY A 57 -6.51 14.68 -6.21
C GLY A 57 -7.55 13.61 -5.95
N GLU A 58 -8.83 13.98 -6.10
CA GLU A 58 -9.94 13.06 -5.94
C GLU A 58 -9.92 11.98 -7.03
N GLN A 59 -9.58 10.75 -6.63
CA GLN A 59 -9.49 9.59 -7.50
C GLN A 59 -9.71 8.30 -6.70
N LEU A 60 -9.93 7.20 -7.43
CA LEU A 60 -9.87 5.85 -6.87
C LEU A 60 -8.41 5.43 -6.62
N CYS A 61 -8.22 4.46 -5.74
CA CYS A 61 -6.94 3.79 -5.50
C CYS A 61 -7.17 2.30 -5.25
N THR A 62 -6.22 1.55 -4.70
CA THR A 62 -6.35 0.10 -4.50
C THR A 62 -7.58 -0.29 -3.66
N ASP A 63 -7.99 0.57 -2.72
CA ASP A 63 -9.21 0.43 -1.94
C ASP A 63 -10.42 1.12 -2.61
N ASP A 64 -10.59 0.91 -3.92
CA ASP A 64 -11.65 1.47 -4.76
C ASP A 64 -13.08 1.22 -4.24
N PHE A 65 -13.26 0.09 -3.51
CA PHE A 65 -14.49 -0.24 -2.80
C PHE A 65 -14.83 0.74 -1.66
N ALA A 66 -13.86 1.52 -1.20
CA ALA A 66 -14.04 2.57 -0.19
C ALA A 66 -14.30 3.97 -0.80
N SER A 67 -14.56 4.03 -2.11
CA SER A 67 -14.83 5.22 -2.92
C SER A 67 -13.62 6.14 -3.19
N HIS A 68 -13.87 7.24 -3.90
CA HIS A 68 -12.87 8.27 -4.20
C HIS A 68 -12.38 8.96 -2.95
N MET A 69 -11.08 9.32 -2.94
CA MET A 69 -10.49 10.10 -1.86
C MET A 69 -9.38 10.99 -2.40
N ALA A 70 -9.51 12.30 -2.17
CA ALA A 70 -8.42 13.24 -2.31
C ALA A 70 -7.49 13.18 -1.09
N HIS A 71 -6.27 13.68 -1.26
CA HIS A 71 -5.29 13.84 -0.18
C HIS A 71 -4.87 12.53 0.51
N ASN A 72 -5.04 11.38 -0.14
CA ASN A 72 -4.80 10.05 0.43
C ASN A 72 -3.31 9.82 0.72
N CYS A 73 -2.97 9.72 2.03
CA CYS A 73 -1.59 9.54 2.48
C CYS A 73 -0.97 8.20 2.02
N ASN A 74 -1.76 7.12 1.95
CA ASN A 74 -1.25 5.82 1.51
C ASN A 74 -1.03 5.76 -0.01
N LEU A 75 -1.86 6.45 -0.80
CA LEU A 75 -1.66 6.60 -2.24
C LEU A 75 -0.43 7.47 -2.55
N SER A 76 -0.19 8.51 -1.74
CA SER A 76 1.03 9.32 -1.81
C SER A 76 2.30 8.48 -1.62
N ILE A 77 2.33 7.55 -0.66
CA ILE A 77 3.45 6.60 -0.48
C ILE A 77 3.69 5.80 -1.76
N LYS A 78 2.65 5.29 -2.40
CA LYS A 78 2.78 4.56 -3.68
C LYS A 78 3.44 5.41 -4.76
N ALA A 79 3.03 6.66 -4.88
CA ALA A 79 3.64 7.60 -5.83
C ALA A 79 5.13 7.83 -5.54
N ILE A 80 5.46 8.12 -4.28
CA ILE A 80 6.84 8.35 -3.83
C ILE A 80 7.73 7.14 -4.15
N LEU A 81 7.28 5.94 -3.82
CA LEU A 81 8.01 4.70 -4.11
C LEU A 81 8.06 4.38 -5.61
N GLY A 82 7.04 4.74 -6.38
CA GLY A 82 7.05 4.67 -7.84
C GLY A 82 8.12 5.57 -8.47
N ILE A 83 8.26 6.81 -7.99
CA ILE A 83 9.30 7.74 -8.41
C ILE A 83 10.69 7.18 -8.09
N ALA A 84 10.89 6.69 -6.85
CA ALA A 84 12.13 6.07 -6.43
C ALA A 84 12.48 4.84 -7.29
N ALA A 85 11.48 3.99 -7.57
CA ALA A 85 11.64 2.81 -8.42
C ALA A 85 12.13 3.18 -9.82
N TYR A 86 11.53 4.21 -10.45
CA TYR A 86 12.01 4.72 -11.75
C TYR A 86 13.47 5.16 -11.66
N GLY A 87 13.82 5.97 -10.65
CA GLY A 87 15.19 6.42 -10.43
C GLY A 87 16.18 5.26 -10.29
N LYS A 88 15.81 4.22 -9.53
CA LYS A 88 16.62 3.00 -9.35
C LYS A 88 16.76 2.17 -10.65
N ILE A 89 15.68 2.00 -11.42
CA ILE A 89 15.69 1.26 -12.70
C ILE A 89 16.68 1.89 -13.68
N PHE A 90 16.68 3.21 -13.80
CA PHE A 90 17.47 3.92 -14.82
C PHE A 90 18.74 4.60 -14.26
N SER A 91 19.05 4.40 -12.99
CA SER A 91 20.15 5.08 -12.28
C SER A 91 20.07 6.61 -12.41
N ASP A 92 18.85 7.13 -12.40
CA ASP A 92 18.57 8.55 -12.50
C ASP A 92 18.45 9.16 -11.10
N LYS A 93 19.54 9.78 -10.67
CA LYS A 93 19.67 10.37 -9.33
C LYS A 93 18.61 11.45 -9.06
N ASN A 94 18.19 12.20 -10.06
CA ASN A 94 17.21 13.27 -9.89
C ASN A 94 15.87 12.74 -9.36
N TYR A 95 15.37 11.62 -9.90
CA TYR A 95 14.13 11.01 -9.39
C TYR A 95 14.30 10.39 -7.99
N VAL A 96 15.49 9.87 -7.68
CA VAL A 96 15.78 9.38 -6.31
C VAL A 96 15.74 10.54 -5.33
N ASP A 97 16.40 11.66 -5.64
CA ASP A 97 16.45 12.86 -4.78
C ASP A 97 15.05 13.44 -4.56
N ILE A 98 14.20 13.51 -5.62
CA ILE A 98 12.81 13.93 -5.52
C ILE A 98 12.01 13.00 -4.58
N ALA A 99 12.17 11.69 -4.73
CA ALA A 99 11.48 10.71 -3.88
C ALA A 99 11.89 10.83 -2.41
N GLU A 100 13.18 11.03 -2.12
CA GLU A 100 13.69 11.26 -0.77
C GLU A 100 13.14 12.57 -0.16
N GLU A 101 13.07 13.64 -0.97
CA GLU A 101 12.47 14.90 -0.52
C GLU A 101 10.98 14.73 -0.20
N TYR A 102 10.25 14.04 -1.08
CA TYR A 102 8.82 13.77 -0.88
C TYR A 102 8.58 12.86 0.33
N ALA A 103 9.42 11.84 0.57
CA ALA A 103 9.31 10.99 1.74
C ALA A 103 9.50 11.79 3.04
N LYS A 104 10.51 12.66 3.11
CA LYS A 104 10.73 13.56 4.25
C LYS A 104 9.54 14.49 4.49
N LYS A 105 9.04 15.10 3.44
CA LYS A 105 7.87 15.99 3.50
C LYS A 105 6.62 15.22 3.95
N TRP A 106 6.40 14.02 3.40
CA TRP A 106 5.28 13.15 3.76
C TRP A 106 5.28 12.83 5.25
N GLN A 107 6.43 12.47 5.82
CA GLN A 107 6.57 12.14 7.25
C GLN A 107 6.17 13.29 8.16
N LEU A 108 6.35 14.53 7.72
CA LEU A 108 5.97 15.74 8.47
C LEU A 108 4.47 16.05 8.31
N GLU A 109 3.97 16.03 7.07
CA GLU A 109 2.62 16.49 6.74
C GLU A 109 1.53 15.45 7.01
N SER A 110 1.86 14.14 6.93
CA SER A 110 0.91 13.07 7.26
C SER A 110 0.76 12.82 8.77
N LYS A 111 1.56 13.47 9.61
CA LYS A 111 1.61 13.21 11.05
C LYS A 111 0.24 13.42 11.70
N GLY A 112 -0.33 12.34 12.26
CA GLY A 112 -1.54 12.34 13.08
C GLY A 112 -1.22 12.32 14.58
N LYS A 113 -2.23 12.02 15.41
CA LYS A 113 -2.09 11.96 16.88
C LYS A 113 -1.20 10.83 17.37
N GLN A 114 -1.31 9.64 16.76
CA GLN A 114 -0.57 8.44 17.16
C GLN A 114 0.38 7.98 16.05
N ALA A 115 -0.12 7.87 14.82
CA ALA A 115 0.61 7.49 13.63
C ALA A 115 0.20 8.40 12.45
N SER A 116 0.37 7.94 11.20
CA SER A 116 0.06 8.76 10.03
C SER A 116 -1.44 8.80 9.74
N ARG A 117 -1.92 9.94 9.25
CA ARG A 117 -3.33 10.18 8.87
C ARG A 117 -3.76 9.31 7.68
N LEU A 118 -5.06 9.11 7.54
CA LEU A 118 -5.68 8.54 6.34
C LEU A 118 -5.49 9.47 5.12
N ALA A 119 -5.77 10.76 5.32
CA ALA A 119 -5.58 11.82 4.34
C ALA A 119 -4.97 13.06 4.97
N PHE A 120 -4.19 13.84 4.20
CA PHE A 120 -3.45 15.01 4.72
C PHE A 120 -4.36 16.05 5.38
N ASP A 121 -5.61 16.18 4.94
CA ASP A 121 -6.61 17.11 5.43
C ASP A 121 -7.48 16.56 6.59
N LYS A 122 -7.27 15.30 7.05
CA LYS A 122 -8.09 14.64 8.08
C LYS A 122 -7.30 14.36 9.35
N GLU A 123 -7.27 15.33 10.28
CA GLU A 123 -6.43 15.27 11.49
C GLU A 123 -6.68 14.07 12.40
N ASP A 124 -7.93 13.70 12.62
CA ASP A 124 -8.34 12.62 13.54
C ASP A 124 -8.56 11.28 12.81
N SER A 125 -7.75 11.02 11.79
CA SER A 125 -7.88 9.82 10.95
C SER A 125 -6.62 8.95 10.99
N TRP A 126 -6.76 7.69 10.59
CA TRP A 126 -5.67 6.73 10.41
C TRP A 126 -6.05 5.68 9.36
N SER A 127 -5.07 5.00 8.78
CA SER A 127 -5.28 3.84 7.90
C SER A 127 -4.07 2.92 7.92
N LEU A 128 -4.22 1.68 7.47
CA LEU A 128 -3.09 0.82 7.17
C LEU A 128 -2.25 1.44 6.05
N LYS A 129 -0.95 1.56 6.27
CA LYS A 129 0.03 2.08 5.30
C LYS A 129 0.66 0.95 4.49
N TYR A 130 -0.18 0.06 3.96
CA TYR A 130 0.27 -1.16 3.28
C TYR A 130 1.19 -0.90 2.08
N ASN A 131 1.15 0.28 1.48
CA ASN A 131 2.05 0.62 0.37
C ASN A 131 3.51 0.85 0.81
N ILE A 132 3.77 1.19 2.09
CA ILE A 132 5.12 1.50 2.57
C ILE A 132 6.05 0.27 2.61
N ILE A 133 5.48 -0.94 2.60
CA ILE A 133 6.28 -2.17 2.66
C ILE A 133 7.28 -2.31 1.51
N TRP A 134 6.95 -1.73 0.35
CA TRP A 134 7.84 -1.76 -0.82
C TRP A 134 9.15 -1.03 -0.58
N ASP A 135 9.18 -0.08 0.37
CA ASP A 135 10.41 0.57 0.81
C ASP A 135 11.41 -0.44 1.39
N LYS A 136 10.94 -1.33 2.28
CA LYS A 136 11.76 -2.41 2.87
C LYS A 136 11.99 -3.55 1.89
N LEU A 137 10.95 -4.13 1.32
CA LEU A 137 11.07 -5.30 0.42
C LEU A 137 11.97 -5.02 -0.78
N LEU A 138 11.88 -3.83 -1.36
CA LEU A 138 12.69 -3.47 -2.51
C LEU A 138 14.01 -2.78 -2.13
N GLY A 139 14.32 -2.63 -0.84
CA GLY A 139 15.55 -2.00 -0.35
C GLY A 139 15.72 -0.58 -0.90
N ILE A 140 14.64 0.19 -0.92
CA ILE A 140 14.64 1.59 -1.35
C ILE A 140 15.16 2.45 -0.21
N HIS A 141 14.62 2.26 1.02
CA HIS A 141 15.05 2.86 2.29
C HIS A 141 15.06 4.39 2.30
N ILE A 142 13.93 5.00 1.97
CA ILE A 142 13.73 6.46 1.98
C ILE A 142 12.79 6.94 3.09
N PHE A 143 12.12 6.01 3.79
CA PHE A 143 11.31 6.32 4.97
C PHE A 143 12.07 5.96 6.25
N ASP A 144 11.94 6.80 7.29
CA ASP A 144 12.58 6.59 8.58
C ASP A 144 11.95 5.42 9.35
N ASP A 145 12.76 4.65 10.07
CA ASP A 145 12.27 3.50 10.85
C ASP A 145 11.21 3.90 11.89
N GLU A 146 11.28 5.12 12.44
CA GLU A 146 10.31 5.65 13.38
C GLU A 146 8.86 5.64 12.84
N ILE A 147 8.69 5.78 11.51
CA ILE A 147 7.35 5.71 10.89
C ILE A 147 6.80 4.31 11.01
N PHE A 148 7.60 3.30 10.67
CA PHE A 148 7.18 1.91 10.78
C PHE A 148 6.85 1.53 12.22
N GLU A 149 7.65 1.97 13.20
CA GLU A 149 7.42 1.72 14.62
C GLU A 149 6.09 2.32 15.09
N LYS A 150 5.79 3.56 14.74
CA LYS A 150 4.53 4.25 15.10
C LYS A 150 3.30 3.58 14.47
N GLU A 151 3.40 3.20 13.20
CA GLU A 151 2.31 2.48 12.52
C GLU A 151 2.04 1.14 13.20
N ILE A 152 3.07 0.34 13.47
CA ILE A 152 2.92 -0.95 14.16
C ILE A 152 2.35 -0.80 15.57
N GLN A 153 2.76 0.25 16.31
CA GLN A 153 2.18 0.52 17.63
C GLN A 153 0.68 0.82 17.53
N LEU A 154 0.27 1.66 16.59
CA LEU A 154 -1.15 1.92 16.33
C LEU A 154 -1.89 0.63 15.95
N TYR A 155 -1.32 -0.19 15.06
CA TYR A 155 -1.96 -1.42 14.59
C TYR A 155 -2.19 -2.43 15.72
N LYS A 156 -1.28 -2.52 16.69
CA LYS A 156 -1.47 -3.33 17.90
C LYS A 156 -2.68 -2.86 18.72
N GLU A 157 -2.90 -1.55 18.82
CA GLU A 157 -4.03 -0.97 19.55
C GLU A 157 -5.36 -1.15 18.81
N LYS A 158 -5.32 -1.23 17.47
CA LYS A 158 -6.51 -1.38 16.61
C LYS A 158 -6.86 -2.84 16.29
N MET A 159 -6.11 -3.79 16.81
CA MET A 159 -6.32 -5.21 16.56
C MET A 159 -7.65 -5.69 17.14
N ASN A 160 -8.55 -6.14 16.29
CA ASN A 160 -9.81 -6.82 16.62
C ASN A 160 -9.64 -8.35 16.61
N ALA A 161 -10.73 -9.08 16.83
CA ALA A 161 -10.72 -10.54 16.90
C ALA A 161 -10.20 -11.23 15.63
N TYR A 162 -10.41 -10.62 14.46
CA TYR A 162 -10.09 -11.18 13.14
C TYR A 162 -9.14 -10.31 12.31
N GLY A 163 -8.47 -9.36 12.93
CA GLY A 163 -7.49 -8.50 12.27
C GLY A 163 -7.68 -7.02 12.59
N ILE A 164 -6.99 -6.18 11.84
CA ILE A 164 -6.99 -4.73 12.01
C ILE A 164 -7.90 -4.14 10.93
N PRO A 165 -8.82 -3.22 11.25
CA PRO A 165 -9.56 -2.48 10.23
C PRO A 165 -8.63 -1.81 9.22
N LEU A 166 -9.07 -1.67 7.97
CA LEU A 166 -8.29 -1.01 6.93
C LEU A 166 -7.98 0.45 7.28
N ASP A 167 -8.95 1.11 7.88
CA ASP A 167 -8.84 2.52 8.33
C ASP A 167 -9.92 2.85 9.36
N CYS A 168 -10.00 4.14 9.71
CA CYS A 168 -10.94 4.64 10.73
C CYS A 168 -12.39 4.78 10.26
N ARG A 169 -12.72 4.48 8.99
CA ARG A 169 -14.06 4.69 8.43
C ARG A 169 -14.99 3.50 8.66
N GLU A 170 -14.45 2.27 8.54
CA GLU A 170 -15.25 1.04 8.57
C GLU A 170 -14.50 -0.09 9.27
N ASP A 171 -15.23 -1.11 9.71
CA ASP A 171 -14.69 -2.27 10.42
C ASP A 171 -14.29 -3.44 9.51
N TYR A 172 -14.04 -3.20 8.26
CA TYR A 172 -13.52 -4.25 7.37
C TYR A 172 -12.01 -4.16 7.18
N THR A 173 -11.43 -5.27 6.78
CA THR A 173 -10.02 -5.42 6.50
C THR A 173 -9.77 -6.21 5.22
N LYS A 174 -8.50 -6.22 4.78
CA LYS A 174 -8.03 -7.00 3.65
C LYS A 174 -6.97 -7.98 4.11
N MET A 175 -7.16 -9.26 3.81
CA MET A 175 -6.27 -10.33 4.26
C MET A 175 -4.83 -10.15 3.78
N ASP A 176 -4.65 -9.83 2.52
CA ASP A 176 -3.35 -9.58 1.91
C ASP A 176 -2.63 -8.38 2.55
N TRP A 177 -3.32 -7.26 2.74
CA TRP A 177 -2.72 -6.06 3.33
C TRP A 177 -2.42 -6.20 4.82
N LEU A 178 -3.18 -7.02 5.55
CA LEU A 178 -2.83 -7.38 6.92
C LEU A 178 -1.47 -8.09 6.97
N PHE A 179 -1.27 -9.11 6.13
CA PHE A 179 0.02 -9.79 6.06
C PHE A 179 1.15 -8.86 5.62
N TRP A 180 0.87 -7.90 4.72
CA TRP A 180 1.88 -6.93 4.32
C TRP A 180 2.38 -6.09 5.49
N THR A 181 1.54 -5.76 6.47
CA THR A 181 1.99 -5.00 7.64
C THR A 181 3.03 -5.74 8.47
N THR A 182 3.11 -7.07 8.41
CA THR A 182 4.10 -7.85 9.14
C THR A 182 5.54 -7.66 8.62
N VAL A 183 5.71 -7.20 7.38
CA VAL A 183 7.02 -6.84 6.81
C VAL A 183 7.56 -5.53 7.39
N MET A 184 6.69 -4.72 7.99
CA MET A 184 7.09 -3.43 8.57
C MET A 184 7.93 -3.56 9.84
N THR A 185 7.98 -4.75 10.45
CA THR A 185 8.60 -4.97 11.76
C THR A 185 9.21 -6.36 11.89
N ASP A 186 10.20 -6.49 12.76
CA ASP A 186 10.75 -7.78 13.18
C ASP A 186 10.05 -8.35 14.44
N ASP A 187 8.98 -7.70 14.90
CA ASP A 187 8.20 -8.15 16.08
C ASP A 187 7.40 -9.40 15.75
N LYS A 188 7.93 -10.54 16.22
CA LYS A 188 7.29 -11.85 16.04
C LYS A 188 5.95 -11.99 16.77
N GLU A 189 5.76 -11.28 17.89
CA GLU A 189 4.49 -11.30 18.61
C GLU A 189 3.39 -10.63 17.78
N TYR A 190 3.68 -9.47 17.18
CA TYR A 190 2.77 -8.80 16.26
C TYR A 190 2.46 -9.67 15.04
N THR A 191 3.49 -10.23 14.41
CA THR A 191 3.32 -11.11 13.24
C THR A 191 2.43 -12.31 13.57
N ASN A 192 2.67 -12.99 14.70
CA ASN A 192 1.86 -14.11 15.13
C ASN A 192 0.41 -13.70 15.40
N LYS A 193 0.16 -12.54 16.03
CA LYS A 193 -1.19 -12.02 16.22
C LYS A 193 -1.94 -11.78 14.93
N VAL A 194 -1.27 -11.25 13.91
CA VAL A 194 -1.87 -11.09 12.56
C VAL A 194 -2.21 -12.46 11.99
N ILE A 195 -1.29 -13.41 12.00
CA ILE A 195 -1.52 -14.78 11.50
C ILE A 195 -2.68 -15.45 12.25
N ASP A 196 -2.68 -15.39 13.57
CA ASP A 196 -3.71 -16.00 14.41
C ASP A 196 -5.10 -15.40 14.16
N SER A 197 -5.19 -14.08 13.96
CA SER A 197 -6.44 -13.39 13.66
C SER A 197 -7.05 -13.85 12.32
N VAL A 198 -6.23 -13.98 11.30
CA VAL A 198 -6.66 -14.46 9.97
C VAL A 198 -6.99 -15.96 10.02
N TYR A 199 -6.16 -16.76 10.69
CA TYR A 199 -6.43 -18.18 10.89
C TYR A 199 -7.76 -18.40 11.64
N ARG A 200 -8.01 -17.62 12.68
CA ARG A 200 -9.26 -17.60 13.41
C ARG A 200 -10.45 -17.25 12.52
N PHE A 201 -10.33 -16.19 11.68
CA PHE A 201 -11.36 -15.83 10.71
C PHE A 201 -11.70 -17.02 9.80
N ILE A 202 -10.70 -17.66 9.19
CA ILE A 202 -10.90 -18.79 8.26
C ILE A 202 -11.60 -19.98 8.95
N ASN A 203 -11.30 -20.24 10.22
CA ASN A 203 -11.92 -21.34 10.96
C ASN A 203 -13.35 -21.05 11.41
N GLU A 204 -13.65 -19.82 11.82
CA GLU A 204 -14.92 -19.45 12.42
C GLU A 204 -15.95 -18.94 11.39
N THR A 205 -15.49 -18.41 10.24
CA THR A 205 -16.41 -17.91 9.21
C THR A 205 -17.18 -19.02 8.51
N THR A 206 -18.45 -18.76 8.18
CA THR A 206 -19.25 -19.58 7.26
C THR A 206 -18.97 -19.25 5.80
N ASP A 207 -18.27 -18.14 5.52
CA ASP A 207 -18.05 -17.54 4.21
C ASP A 207 -16.66 -17.90 3.66
N ARG A 208 -16.22 -19.17 3.81
CA ARG A 208 -14.84 -19.58 3.49
C ARG A 208 -14.68 -20.39 2.20
N VAL A 209 -15.75 -20.70 1.50
CA VAL A 209 -15.68 -21.50 0.27
C VAL A 209 -16.44 -20.77 -0.85
N PRO A 210 -15.72 -20.12 -1.74
CA PRO A 210 -14.28 -19.84 -1.71
C PRO A 210 -13.89 -18.77 -0.68
N VAL A 211 -12.59 -18.72 -0.32
CA VAL A 211 -12.08 -17.76 0.65
C VAL A 211 -12.21 -16.33 0.13
N THR A 212 -12.60 -15.41 1.02
CA THR A 212 -12.61 -13.97 0.78
C THR A 212 -11.30 -13.33 1.20
N ASP A 213 -10.91 -12.28 0.52
CA ASP A 213 -9.82 -11.38 0.92
C ASP A 213 -10.34 -10.15 1.69
N TRP A 214 -11.66 -9.85 1.62
CA TRP A 214 -12.30 -8.69 2.21
C TRP A 214 -13.39 -9.07 3.19
N TYR A 215 -13.18 -8.79 4.48
CA TYR A 215 -14.03 -9.23 5.57
C TYR A 215 -14.03 -8.28 6.76
N TYR A 216 -14.98 -8.44 7.69
CA TYR A 216 -15.07 -7.64 8.90
C TYR A 216 -14.05 -8.11 9.94
N SER A 217 -13.33 -7.17 10.55
CA SER A 217 -12.29 -7.46 11.53
C SER A 217 -12.84 -7.84 12.92
N SER A 218 -14.08 -7.47 13.24
CA SER A 218 -14.73 -7.75 14.53
C SER A 218 -15.63 -8.99 14.52
N ILE A 219 -16.15 -9.41 13.35
CA ILE A 219 -17.03 -10.58 13.19
C ILE A 219 -16.56 -11.48 12.04
N PRO A 220 -16.81 -12.81 12.12
CA PRO A 220 -16.32 -13.74 11.08
C PRO A 220 -17.25 -13.77 9.86
N ARG A 221 -17.37 -12.64 9.17
CA ARG A 221 -18.21 -12.47 7.97
C ARG A 221 -17.44 -11.77 6.87
N MET A 222 -17.64 -12.24 5.63
CA MET A 222 -17.12 -11.52 4.45
C MET A 222 -17.82 -10.17 4.26
N ALA A 223 -17.11 -9.20 3.74
CA ALA A 223 -17.70 -7.94 3.30
C ALA A 223 -18.25 -8.07 1.87
N SER A 224 -17.48 -8.61 0.93
CA SER A 224 -17.92 -8.85 -0.45
C SER A 224 -17.07 -9.88 -1.21
N PHE A 225 -15.95 -9.50 -1.79
CA PHE A 225 -15.20 -10.27 -2.78
C PHE A 225 -14.75 -11.67 -2.30
N GLN A 226 -14.75 -12.64 -3.21
CA GLN A 226 -14.25 -13.99 -2.97
C GLN A 226 -13.41 -14.47 -4.15
N ASN A 227 -12.54 -15.46 -3.92
CA ASN A 227 -11.77 -16.14 -4.95
C ASN A 227 -10.89 -15.22 -5.80
N ARG A 228 -10.25 -14.24 -5.18
CA ARG A 228 -9.36 -13.29 -5.86
C ARG A 228 -7.89 -13.70 -5.73
N THR A 229 -7.11 -13.43 -6.77
CA THR A 229 -5.65 -13.75 -6.80
C THR A 229 -4.84 -12.93 -5.80
N VAL A 230 -5.37 -11.83 -5.29
CA VAL A 230 -4.74 -10.98 -4.26
C VAL A 230 -4.42 -11.75 -2.97
N LEU A 231 -5.12 -12.88 -2.71
CA LEU A 231 -4.77 -13.80 -1.62
C LEU A 231 -3.31 -14.28 -1.65
N GLY A 232 -2.66 -14.22 -2.80
CA GLY A 232 -1.21 -14.46 -2.89
C GLY A 232 -0.37 -13.54 -2.02
N GLY A 233 -0.88 -12.38 -1.64
CA GLY A 233 -0.22 -11.43 -0.75
C GLY A 233 0.04 -11.95 0.67
N ILE A 234 -0.66 -13.01 1.12
CA ILE A 234 -0.41 -13.64 2.43
C ILE A 234 0.96 -14.32 2.50
N PHE A 235 1.58 -14.61 1.36
CA PHE A 235 2.88 -15.26 1.28
C PHE A 235 4.06 -14.27 1.33
N VAL A 236 3.83 -13.01 1.62
CA VAL A 236 4.87 -11.96 1.64
C VAL A 236 6.08 -12.28 2.54
N ASN A 237 5.90 -13.04 3.59
CA ASN A 237 6.97 -13.40 4.54
C ASN A 237 7.87 -14.56 4.08
N ILE A 238 7.62 -15.15 2.92
CA ILE A 238 8.43 -16.24 2.37
C ILE A 238 9.17 -15.88 1.07
N ILE A 239 9.18 -14.59 0.72
CA ILE A 239 9.88 -14.03 -0.44
C ILE A 239 11.34 -13.71 -0.11
#